data_4c41b6398f3e98a5edb9895deab5bf7f
#
_entry.id   4c41b6398f3e98a5edb9895deab5bf7f
#
_cell.length_a   1.000
_cell.length_b   1.000
_cell.length_c   1.000
_cell.angle_alpha   90.00
_cell.angle_beta   90.00
_cell.angle_gamma   90.00
#
_symmetry.space_group_name_H-M   'P 1'
#
loop_
_entity.id
_entity.type
_entity.pdbx_description
1 polymer ?
#
loop_
_entity_poly.entity_id
_entity_poly.type
_entity_poly.pdbx_seq_one_letter_code
_entity_poly.pdbx_strand_id
1 'polypeptide(L)'
;MSAPRIFALAAIVVALVACLPQASPEPSPTPASSPTPARPRFELATYMYALQTKGKIRIGALDKAAPFSSRDASGRYAGFEPDLGRELAKAIFGPRQDIDTVIEWVSVDRGTAVAALTSSQADVVIARLPIITESAATVDLSDTYFITGERILVRSTDDQIKDLADLDTKTVCVQNGSGVDAHVEAANDSARTLALDTYASCIGALQQGQADAIGADELTLWGLLAQDPNTKIVGHPLVEERYAIGAKKNTSDRQGFLPFLNTWLAGLIRDGTWSRLYAQHIAPLSKETKTAP
;
A
#
# COMPACT_ATOMS: atom_id res chain seq x y z
N MET A 1 0.37 88.31 -39.81
CA MET A 1 0.26 89.43 -38.89
C MET A 1 0.75 88.94 -37.52
N SER A 2 1.89 89.49 -37.11
CA SER A 2 2.41 89.77 -35.76
C SER A 2 2.43 88.63 -34.71
N ALA A 3 3.64 88.13 -34.47
CA ALA A 3 4.02 87.55 -33.19
C ALA A 3 4.25 88.66 -32.11
N PRO A 4 4.23 88.29 -30.83
CA PRO A 4 5.32 88.77 -30.01
C PRO A 4 6.06 87.68 -29.23
N ARG A 5 7.35 87.94 -29.11
CA ARG A 5 8.33 87.27 -28.31
C ARG A 5 8.12 87.56 -26.83
N ILE A 6 8.25 86.57 -25.96
CA ILE A 6 8.43 86.73 -24.53
C ILE A 6 9.69 85.97 -24.07
N PHE A 7 10.52 86.74 -23.38
CA PHE A 7 11.81 86.30 -22.82
C PHE A 7 11.67 85.27 -21.71
N ALA A 8 12.48 84.26 -21.73
CA ALA A 8 12.63 83.27 -20.62
C ALA A 8 13.82 83.71 -19.73
N LEU A 9 13.55 83.92 -18.45
CA LEU A 9 14.54 84.08 -17.39
C LEU A 9 15.01 82.69 -16.98
N ALA A 10 16.32 82.38 -17.09
CA ALA A 10 16.90 81.21 -16.55
C ALA A 10 17.24 81.39 -15.07
N ALA A 11 16.58 80.66 -14.19
CA ALA A 11 16.95 80.53 -12.78
C ALA A 11 17.87 79.34 -12.61
N ILE A 12 19.12 79.60 -12.20
CA ILE A 12 20.12 78.56 -11.86
C ILE A 12 19.80 78.07 -10.44
N VAL A 13 19.34 76.85 -10.31
CA VAL A 13 19.21 76.14 -9.01
C VAL A 13 20.47 75.32 -8.79
N VAL A 14 21.29 75.77 -7.84
CA VAL A 14 22.45 75.00 -7.35
C VAL A 14 21.93 73.85 -6.43
N ALA A 15 21.93 72.64 -6.90
CA ALA A 15 21.62 71.45 -6.10
C ALA A 15 22.87 71.02 -5.30
N LEU A 16 22.83 71.21 -3.98
CA LEU A 16 23.77 70.60 -3.05
C LEU A 16 23.47 69.09 -2.98
N VAL A 17 24.33 68.27 -3.57
CA VAL A 17 24.28 66.81 -3.42
C VAL A 17 24.92 66.47 -2.07
N ALA A 18 24.06 66.18 -1.08
CA ALA A 18 24.50 65.60 0.18
C ALA A 18 24.80 64.08 -0.06
N CYS A 19 26.08 63.71 0.07
CA CYS A 19 26.49 62.29 0.09
C CYS A 19 25.93 61.64 1.37
N LEU A 20 24.85 60.88 1.26
CA LEU A 20 24.45 59.93 2.29
C LEU A 20 25.25 58.63 2.09
N PRO A 21 25.81 58.02 3.17
CA PRO A 21 26.48 56.73 3.06
C PRO A 21 25.45 55.66 2.66
N GLN A 22 25.67 55.02 1.53
CA GLN A 22 24.90 53.86 1.07
C GLN A 22 25.17 52.70 2.05
N ALA A 23 24.15 52.30 2.81
CA ALA A 23 24.24 51.08 3.61
C ALA A 23 24.42 49.91 2.64
N SER A 24 25.50 49.16 2.82
CA SER A 24 25.71 47.89 2.10
C SER A 24 24.55 46.96 2.37
N PRO A 25 24.01 46.26 1.36
CA PRO A 25 22.94 45.28 1.59
C PRO A 25 23.48 44.16 2.50
N GLU A 26 22.79 43.97 3.62
CA GLU A 26 23.04 42.87 4.53
C GLU A 26 22.90 41.55 3.74
N PRO A 27 23.84 40.59 3.86
CA PRO A 27 23.73 39.34 3.14
C PRO A 27 22.45 38.61 3.59
N SER A 28 21.55 38.35 2.66
CA SER A 28 20.35 37.53 2.90
C SER A 28 20.74 36.23 3.60
N PRO A 29 20.02 35.83 4.67
CA PRO A 29 20.33 34.58 5.36
C PRO A 29 20.26 33.44 4.35
N THR A 30 21.37 32.76 4.15
CA THR A 30 21.43 31.51 3.38
C THR A 30 20.40 30.57 3.99
N PRO A 31 19.47 30.00 3.21
CA PRO A 31 18.50 29.04 3.74
C PRO A 31 19.26 27.92 4.40
N ALA A 32 19.02 27.74 5.71
CA ALA A 32 19.62 26.64 6.47
C ALA A 32 19.23 25.35 5.76
N SER A 33 20.20 24.61 5.27
CA SER A 33 20.00 23.28 4.70
C SER A 33 19.31 22.43 5.78
N SER A 34 18.10 21.99 5.51
CA SER A 34 17.39 21.06 6.40
C SER A 34 18.32 19.89 6.72
N PRO A 35 18.51 19.51 7.99
CA PRO A 35 19.40 18.43 8.34
C PRO A 35 18.96 17.17 7.61
N THR A 36 19.86 16.56 6.86
CA THR A 36 19.62 15.24 6.25
C THR A 36 19.25 14.28 7.38
N PRO A 37 18.12 13.59 7.31
CA PRO A 37 17.71 12.67 8.36
C PRO A 37 18.84 11.68 8.67
N ALA A 38 19.24 11.60 9.92
CA ALA A 38 20.34 10.76 10.33
C ALA A 38 19.98 9.27 10.11
N ARG A 39 20.99 8.47 9.69
CA ARG A 39 20.83 7.02 9.60
C ARG A 39 20.45 6.45 10.97
N PRO A 40 19.44 5.56 11.07
CA PRO A 40 19.04 4.90 12.32
C PRO A 40 20.24 4.16 12.94
N ARG A 41 20.37 4.20 14.25
CA ARG A 41 21.39 3.48 14.99
C ARG A 41 20.76 2.30 15.71
N PHE A 42 21.32 1.13 15.49
CA PHE A 42 20.92 -0.12 16.15
C PHE A 42 22.04 -0.66 17.02
N GLU A 43 21.67 -1.41 18.05
CA GLU A 43 22.61 -2.10 18.90
C GLU A 43 23.36 -3.21 18.14
N LEU A 44 24.64 -3.43 18.46
CA LEU A 44 25.55 -4.33 17.75
C LEU A 44 25.03 -5.78 17.61
N ALA A 45 24.28 -6.27 18.61
CA ALA A 45 23.78 -7.64 18.62
C ALA A 45 22.44 -7.80 17.85
N THR A 46 21.87 -6.74 17.28
CA THR A 46 20.57 -6.83 16.59
C THR A 46 20.72 -7.20 15.13
N TYR A 47 19.67 -7.84 14.59
CA TYR A 47 19.63 -8.20 13.17
C TYR A 47 19.63 -6.96 12.26
N MET A 48 19.00 -5.86 12.69
CA MET A 48 19.00 -4.60 11.96
C MET A 48 20.42 -4.06 11.79
N TYR A 49 21.28 -4.17 12.83
CA TYR A 49 22.68 -3.80 12.73
C TYR A 49 23.42 -4.70 11.73
N ALA A 50 23.17 -6.00 11.76
CA ALA A 50 23.76 -6.95 10.81
C ALA A 50 23.37 -6.63 9.36
N LEU A 51 22.09 -6.29 9.09
CA LEU A 51 21.62 -5.83 7.78
C LEU A 51 22.32 -4.53 7.36
N GLN A 52 22.44 -3.57 8.28
CA GLN A 52 23.18 -2.31 8.00
C GLN A 52 24.66 -2.56 7.65
N THR A 53 25.29 -3.51 8.32
CA THR A 53 26.70 -3.88 8.05
C THR A 53 26.82 -4.57 6.70
N LYS A 54 25.87 -5.46 6.36
CA LYS A 54 25.78 -6.12 5.06
C LYS A 54 25.46 -5.14 3.92
N GLY A 55 24.79 -4.01 4.24
CA GLY A 55 24.41 -2.96 3.29
C GLY A 55 23.19 -3.28 2.45
N LYS A 56 22.51 -4.43 2.67
CA LYS A 56 21.34 -4.88 1.90
C LYS A 56 20.36 -5.67 2.76
N ILE A 57 19.09 -5.61 2.36
CA ILE A 57 18.00 -6.48 2.82
C ILE A 57 17.41 -7.23 1.63
N ARG A 58 17.15 -8.52 1.78
CA ARG A 58 16.48 -9.35 0.78
C ARG A 58 15.00 -9.44 1.11
N ILE A 59 14.16 -8.96 0.19
CA ILE A 59 12.71 -8.89 0.36
C ILE A 59 12.04 -9.81 -0.67
N GLY A 60 11.34 -10.84 -0.20
CA GLY A 60 10.51 -11.69 -1.03
C GLY A 60 9.22 -10.97 -1.41
N ALA A 61 8.92 -10.92 -2.72
CA ALA A 61 7.74 -10.27 -3.28
C ALA A 61 7.14 -11.11 -4.43
N LEU A 62 5.82 -10.95 -4.65
CA LEU A 62 5.09 -11.63 -5.72
C LEU A 62 5.31 -10.90 -7.06
N ASP A 63 5.54 -11.64 -8.14
CA ASP A 63 5.74 -11.06 -9.46
C ASP A 63 4.41 -10.66 -10.14
N LYS A 64 3.30 -11.36 -9.82
CA LYS A 64 2.00 -11.20 -10.50
C LYS A 64 0.85 -11.20 -9.49
N ALA A 65 0.70 -10.11 -8.77
CA ALA A 65 -0.33 -9.95 -7.75
C ALA A 65 -0.81 -8.49 -7.63
N ALA A 66 -0.88 -7.77 -8.75
CA ALA A 66 -1.41 -6.40 -8.75
C ALA A 66 -2.81 -6.35 -8.11
N PRO A 67 -3.13 -5.31 -7.36
CA PRO A 67 -2.37 -4.10 -7.07
C PRO A 67 -1.35 -4.23 -5.91
N PHE A 68 -1.30 -5.41 -5.24
CA PHE A 68 -0.41 -5.63 -4.11
C PHE A 68 1.05 -5.64 -4.55
N SER A 69 1.38 -6.45 -5.56
CA SER A 69 2.75 -6.56 -6.07
C SER A 69 2.75 -6.94 -7.55
N SER A 70 3.62 -6.33 -8.32
CA SER A 70 3.89 -6.70 -9.70
C SER A 70 5.35 -6.44 -10.04
N ARG A 71 5.89 -7.23 -10.98
CA ARG A 71 7.23 -7.05 -11.51
C ARG A 71 7.16 -6.75 -13.01
N ASP A 72 7.78 -5.65 -13.43
CA ASP A 72 7.81 -5.28 -14.85
C ASP A 72 8.91 -6.04 -15.61
N ALA A 73 8.94 -5.85 -16.94
CA ALA A 73 9.92 -6.49 -17.81
C ALA A 73 11.37 -6.07 -17.54
N SER A 74 11.61 -4.94 -16.87
CA SER A 74 12.92 -4.50 -16.42
C SER A 74 13.33 -5.12 -15.07
N GLY A 75 12.45 -5.90 -14.46
CA GLY A 75 12.67 -6.52 -13.15
C GLY A 75 12.31 -5.64 -11.96
N ARG A 76 11.72 -4.46 -12.18
CA ARG A 76 11.34 -3.53 -11.12
C ARG A 76 10.01 -3.93 -10.51
N TYR A 77 9.97 -3.95 -9.18
CA TYR A 77 8.75 -4.21 -8.42
C TYR A 77 7.97 -2.92 -8.15
N ALA A 78 6.64 -3.00 -8.26
CA ALA A 78 5.70 -1.93 -7.98
C ALA A 78 4.44 -2.48 -7.30
N GLY A 79 3.76 -1.64 -6.50
CA GLY A 79 2.54 -1.98 -5.80
C GLY A 79 2.62 -1.66 -4.31
N PHE A 80 1.55 -1.98 -3.60
CA PHE A 80 1.42 -1.71 -2.16
C PHE A 80 2.53 -2.39 -1.34
N GLU A 81 2.78 -3.67 -1.56
CA GLU A 81 3.76 -4.47 -0.81
C GLU A 81 5.22 -4.09 -1.13
N PRO A 82 5.63 -3.89 -2.39
CA PRO A 82 6.95 -3.34 -2.69
C PRO A 82 7.21 -1.98 -2.05
N ASP A 83 6.22 -1.09 -2.05
CA ASP A 83 6.39 0.22 -1.40
C ASP A 83 6.44 0.09 0.13
N LEU A 84 5.69 -0.84 0.73
CA LEU A 84 5.84 -1.19 2.14
C LEU A 84 7.26 -1.72 2.44
N GLY A 85 7.82 -2.54 1.55
CA GLY A 85 9.20 -3.02 1.64
C GLY A 85 10.24 -1.89 1.54
N ARG A 86 9.99 -0.88 0.70
CA ARG A 86 10.83 0.32 0.61
C ARG A 86 10.79 1.15 1.89
N GLU A 87 9.63 1.29 2.52
CA GLU A 87 9.50 1.96 3.82
C GLU A 87 10.25 1.17 4.93
N LEU A 88 10.20 -0.17 4.91
CA LEU A 88 11.02 -0.99 5.81
C LEU A 88 12.51 -0.78 5.60
N ALA A 89 12.95 -0.74 4.35
CA ALA A 89 14.35 -0.47 4.02
C ALA A 89 14.80 0.92 4.49
N LYS A 90 13.94 1.96 4.36
CA LYS A 90 14.21 3.30 4.91
C LYS A 90 14.34 3.29 6.43
N ALA A 91 13.50 2.51 7.13
CA ALA A 91 13.56 2.37 8.57
C ALA A 91 14.86 1.70 9.04
N ILE A 92 15.45 0.82 8.24
CA ILE A 92 16.71 0.14 8.57
C ILE A 92 17.94 0.96 8.13
N PHE A 93 17.96 1.45 6.90
CA PHE A 93 19.16 2.06 6.29
C PHE A 93 19.17 3.59 6.33
N GLY A 94 18.06 4.22 6.74
CA GLY A 94 17.83 5.65 6.64
C GLY A 94 17.31 6.05 5.24
N PRO A 95 16.70 7.24 5.15
CA PRO A 95 16.22 7.77 3.88
C PRO A 95 17.40 8.01 2.93
N ARG A 96 17.18 7.71 1.65
CA ARG A 96 18.14 7.92 0.56
C ARG A 96 17.44 8.16 -0.75
N GLN A 97 18.13 8.78 -1.69
CA GLN A 97 17.56 9.16 -2.99
C GLN A 97 17.04 7.94 -3.77
N ASP A 98 17.80 6.86 -3.76
CA ASP A 98 17.40 5.59 -4.36
C ASP A 98 17.46 4.48 -3.31
N ILE A 99 16.31 4.14 -2.73
CA ILE A 99 16.20 3.12 -1.69
C ILE A 99 16.35 1.70 -2.26
N ASP A 100 16.02 1.48 -3.53
CA ASP A 100 16.15 0.16 -4.15
C ASP A 100 17.61 -0.32 -4.23
N THR A 101 18.59 0.59 -4.12
CA THR A 101 20.03 0.22 -4.07
C THR A 101 20.40 -0.65 -2.88
N VAL A 102 19.61 -0.65 -1.80
CA VAL A 102 19.83 -1.49 -0.60
C VAL A 102 18.84 -2.64 -0.50
N ILE A 103 17.95 -2.80 -1.48
CA ILE A 103 17.00 -3.90 -1.54
C ILE A 103 17.46 -4.91 -2.60
N GLU A 104 17.46 -6.16 -2.22
CA GLU A 104 17.59 -7.29 -3.13
C GLU A 104 16.23 -7.99 -3.18
N TRP A 105 15.51 -7.79 -4.29
CA TRP A 105 14.21 -8.39 -4.48
C TRP A 105 14.35 -9.88 -4.80
N VAL A 106 13.59 -10.71 -4.09
CA VAL A 106 13.52 -12.16 -4.28
C VAL A 106 12.13 -12.50 -4.80
N SER A 107 12.06 -13.05 -6.02
CA SER A 107 10.80 -13.54 -6.57
C SER A 107 10.31 -14.73 -5.77
N VAL A 108 9.10 -14.66 -5.26
CA VAL A 108 8.41 -15.75 -4.56
C VAL A 108 6.98 -15.89 -5.09
N ASP A 109 6.38 -17.03 -4.85
CA ASP A 109 4.95 -17.28 -4.95
C ASP A 109 4.38 -17.70 -3.59
N ARG A 110 3.07 -17.93 -3.49
CA ARG A 110 2.44 -18.34 -2.23
C ARG A 110 2.99 -19.66 -1.67
N GLY A 111 3.40 -20.57 -2.53
CA GLY A 111 3.95 -21.89 -2.13
C GLY A 111 5.41 -21.82 -1.70
N THR A 112 6.19 -20.90 -2.25
CA THR A 112 7.64 -20.76 -2.00
C THR A 112 7.99 -19.70 -0.96
N ALA A 113 7.06 -18.83 -0.57
CA ALA A 113 7.27 -17.72 0.36
C ALA A 113 7.90 -18.15 1.70
N VAL A 114 7.33 -19.17 2.36
CA VAL A 114 7.84 -19.70 3.63
C VAL A 114 9.20 -20.38 3.43
N ALA A 115 9.39 -21.13 2.33
CA ALA A 115 10.64 -21.79 2.01
C ALA A 115 11.79 -20.79 1.77
N ALA A 116 11.52 -19.63 1.15
CA ALA A 116 12.51 -18.58 0.94
C ALA A 116 13.03 -17.99 2.27
N LEU A 117 12.18 -17.93 3.30
CA LEU A 117 12.58 -17.50 4.65
C LEU A 117 13.42 -18.56 5.37
N THR A 118 12.92 -19.80 5.40
CA THR A 118 13.59 -20.90 6.12
C THR A 118 14.96 -21.25 5.53
N SER A 119 15.09 -21.20 4.20
CA SER A 119 16.37 -21.38 3.49
C SER A 119 17.27 -20.13 3.52
N SER A 120 16.83 -19.06 4.16
CA SER A 120 17.56 -17.77 4.21
C SER A 120 17.84 -17.17 2.82
N GLN A 121 17.01 -17.41 1.82
CA GLN A 121 17.03 -16.71 0.53
C GLN A 121 16.45 -15.30 0.68
N ALA A 122 15.43 -15.12 1.51
CA ALA A 122 14.89 -13.83 1.89
C ALA A 122 15.11 -13.53 3.38
N ASP A 123 15.29 -12.26 3.72
CA ASP A 123 15.36 -11.77 5.11
C ASP A 123 13.95 -11.51 5.65
N VAL A 124 13.07 -11.02 4.79
CA VAL A 124 11.62 -10.89 5.00
C VAL A 124 10.86 -11.27 3.74
N VAL A 125 9.59 -11.62 3.88
CA VAL A 125 8.64 -11.80 2.79
C VAL A 125 7.43 -10.89 3.04
N ILE A 126 7.08 -10.08 2.03
CA ILE A 126 5.90 -9.24 1.99
C ILE A 126 5.13 -9.63 0.73
N ALA A 127 4.27 -10.65 0.86
CA ALA A 127 3.70 -11.38 -0.27
C ALA A 127 2.34 -11.99 0.07
N ARG A 128 1.46 -11.21 0.69
CA ARG A 128 0.13 -11.68 1.14
C ARG A 128 0.23 -12.96 1.96
N LEU A 129 1.20 -13.02 2.88
CA LEU A 129 1.40 -14.19 3.73
C LEU A 129 0.32 -14.23 4.82
N PRO A 130 -0.57 -15.25 4.81
CA PRO A 130 -1.67 -15.29 5.76
C PRO A 130 -1.19 -15.69 7.15
N ILE A 131 -1.85 -15.13 8.17
CA ILE A 131 -1.63 -15.52 9.58
C ILE A 131 -2.44 -16.78 9.84
N ILE A 132 -1.83 -17.94 9.56
CA ILE A 132 -2.40 -19.26 9.83
C ILE A 132 -1.44 -20.07 10.69
N THR A 133 -1.97 -21.13 11.34
CA THR A 133 -1.20 -21.96 12.28
C THR A 133 0.06 -22.56 11.64
N GLU A 134 -0.03 -23.03 10.40
CA GLU A 134 1.07 -23.65 9.65
C GLU A 134 2.22 -22.68 9.41
N SER A 135 1.89 -21.45 8.99
CA SER A 135 2.88 -20.40 8.77
C SER A 135 3.52 -19.96 10.09
N ALA A 136 2.73 -19.72 11.13
CA ALA A 136 3.20 -19.33 12.46
C ALA A 136 4.06 -20.40 13.15
N ALA A 137 3.84 -21.68 12.85
CA ALA A 137 4.68 -22.75 13.34
C ALA A 137 6.10 -22.71 12.76
N THR A 138 6.24 -22.24 11.51
CA THR A 138 7.47 -22.36 10.71
C THR A 138 8.29 -21.08 10.69
N VAL A 139 7.64 -19.92 10.61
CA VAL A 139 8.28 -18.61 10.49
C VAL A 139 7.74 -17.65 11.56
N ASP A 140 8.42 -16.54 11.82
CA ASP A 140 7.88 -15.44 12.59
C ASP A 140 7.00 -14.59 11.68
N LEU A 141 5.81 -14.22 12.19
CA LEU A 141 4.86 -13.35 11.51
C LEU A 141 4.74 -12.05 12.28
N SER A 142 4.81 -10.93 11.58
CA SER A 142 4.54 -9.61 12.17
C SER A 142 3.08 -9.47 12.59
N ASP A 143 2.77 -8.36 13.23
CA ASP A 143 1.39 -7.88 13.31
C ASP A 143 0.81 -7.71 11.90
N THR A 144 -0.52 -7.66 11.81
CA THR A 144 -1.24 -7.57 10.55
C THR A 144 -0.89 -6.26 9.82
N TYR A 145 -0.48 -6.33 8.55
CA TYR A 145 -0.34 -5.13 7.70
C TYR A 145 -1.51 -4.91 6.77
N PHE A 146 -2.32 -5.93 6.51
CA PHE A 146 -3.50 -5.83 5.66
C PHE A 146 -4.57 -6.83 6.08
N ILE A 147 -5.82 -6.39 6.07
CA ILE A 147 -7.00 -7.25 6.28
C ILE A 147 -7.76 -7.29 4.97
N THR A 148 -8.07 -8.47 4.49
CA THR A 148 -8.88 -8.74 3.30
C THR A 148 -9.86 -9.86 3.61
N GLY A 149 -10.52 -10.38 2.61
CA GLY A 149 -11.38 -11.54 2.78
C GLY A 149 -12.28 -11.78 1.59
N GLU A 150 -13.18 -12.72 1.75
CA GLU A 150 -14.24 -12.97 0.79
C GLU A 150 -15.39 -12.01 1.09
N ARG A 151 -15.90 -11.36 0.07
CA ARG A 151 -17.02 -10.40 0.16
C ARG A 151 -18.04 -10.64 -0.93
N ILE A 152 -19.07 -9.83 -0.97
CA ILE A 152 -20.09 -9.87 -1.99
C ILE A 152 -20.09 -8.61 -2.85
N LEU A 153 -20.34 -8.81 -4.15
CA LEU A 153 -20.51 -7.76 -5.15
C LEU A 153 -21.93 -7.82 -5.66
N VAL A 154 -22.60 -6.68 -5.73
CA VAL A 154 -23.97 -6.54 -6.19
C VAL A 154 -24.06 -5.49 -7.30
N ARG A 155 -25.22 -5.38 -7.98
CA ARG A 155 -25.48 -4.27 -8.90
C ARG A 155 -25.40 -2.94 -8.14
N SER A 156 -24.84 -1.90 -8.75
CA SER A 156 -24.71 -0.58 -8.12
C SER A 156 -26.06 0.05 -7.72
N THR A 157 -27.13 -0.34 -8.40
CA THR A 157 -28.51 0.09 -8.13
C THR A 157 -29.23 -0.75 -7.07
N ASP A 158 -28.61 -1.82 -6.58
CA ASP A 158 -29.19 -2.63 -5.51
C ASP A 158 -28.98 -1.96 -4.16
N ASP A 159 -30.06 -1.51 -3.53
CA ASP A 159 -30.06 -0.90 -2.20
C ASP A 159 -30.63 -1.84 -1.12
N GLN A 160 -30.99 -3.07 -1.49
CA GLN A 160 -31.55 -4.07 -0.58
C GLN A 160 -30.45 -4.90 0.08
N ILE A 161 -29.42 -5.29 -0.68
CA ILE A 161 -28.31 -6.08 -0.15
C ILE A 161 -27.20 -5.13 0.27
N LYS A 162 -27.01 -4.99 1.58
CA LYS A 162 -25.98 -4.15 2.21
C LYS A 162 -24.97 -4.96 3.01
N ASP A 163 -25.38 -6.14 3.47
CA ASP A 163 -24.53 -7.05 4.23
C ASP A 163 -25.01 -8.51 4.04
N LEU A 164 -24.31 -9.46 4.64
CA LEU A 164 -24.56 -10.90 4.59
C LEU A 164 -25.94 -11.27 5.13
N ALA A 165 -26.46 -10.55 6.12
CA ALA A 165 -27.79 -10.74 6.66
C ALA A 165 -28.92 -10.47 5.64
N ASP A 166 -28.65 -9.69 4.59
CA ASP A 166 -29.63 -9.33 3.57
C ASP A 166 -29.71 -10.37 2.44
N LEU A 167 -28.94 -11.47 2.56
CA LEU A 167 -28.91 -12.54 1.55
C LEU A 167 -30.06 -13.56 1.67
N ASP A 168 -30.97 -13.38 2.61
CA ASP A 168 -32.14 -14.26 2.78
C ASP A 168 -32.89 -14.47 1.44
N THR A 169 -32.98 -15.73 1.02
CA THR A 169 -33.61 -16.14 -0.25
C THR A 169 -32.95 -15.59 -1.53
N LYS A 170 -31.86 -14.85 -1.41
CA LYS A 170 -31.09 -14.33 -2.56
C LYS A 170 -30.18 -15.41 -3.16
N THR A 171 -29.86 -15.22 -4.42
CA THR A 171 -28.93 -16.12 -5.13
C THR A 171 -27.56 -15.47 -5.26
N VAL A 172 -26.54 -16.09 -4.67
CA VAL A 172 -25.14 -15.67 -4.74
C VAL A 172 -24.41 -16.52 -5.78
N CYS A 173 -23.89 -15.90 -6.84
CA CYS A 173 -23.05 -16.61 -7.81
C CYS A 173 -21.63 -16.77 -7.26
N VAL A 174 -21.07 -17.97 -7.37
CA VAL A 174 -19.72 -18.31 -6.96
C VAL A 174 -19.01 -19.09 -8.07
N GLN A 175 -17.70 -19.11 -8.09
CA GLN A 175 -16.95 -19.95 -9.01
C GLN A 175 -16.90 -21.40 -8.49
N ASN A 176 -17.12 -22.36 -9.37
CA ASN A 176 -16.97 -23.78 -9.07
C ASN A 176 -15.62 -24.08 -8.41
N GLY A 177 -15.66 -24.77 -7.25
CA GLY A 177 -14.46 -25.19 -6.54
C GLY A 177 -13.68 -24.06 -5.82
N SER A 178 -14.27 -22.87 -5.69
CA SER A 178 -13.66 -21.77 -4.92
C SER A 178 -13.77 -21.97 -3.41
N GLY A 179 -14.75 -22.75 -2.93
CA GLY A 179 -15.06 -22.90 -1.50
C GLY A 179 -15.92 -21.77 -0.93
N VAL A 180 -16.18 -20.72 -1.70
CA VAL A 180 -16.97 -19.56 -1.27
C VAL A 180 -18.45 -19.94 -1.02
N ASP A 181 -18.96 -20.94 -1.71
CA ASP A 181 -20.30 -21.49 -1.49
C ASP A 181 -20.52 -21.93 -0.04
N ALA A 182 -19.57 -22.66 0.53
CA ALA A 182 -19.63 -23.09 1.93
C ALA A 182 -19.57 -21.90 2.91
N HIS A 183 -18.83 -20.86 2.58
CA HIS A 183 -18.75 -19.65 3.41
C HIS A 183 -20.01 -18.79 3.31
N VAL A 184 -20.65 -18.73 2.14
CA VAL A 184 -21.95 -18.08 1.97
C VAL A 184 -23.00 -18.80 2.80
N GLU A 185 -23.09 -20.14 2.73
CA GLU A 185 -24.00 -20.96 3.51
C GLU A 185 -23.77 -20.81 5.03
N ALA A 186 -22.51 -20.78 5.46
CA ALA A 186 -22.17 -20.57 6.86
C ALA A 186 -22.54 -19.15 7.36
N ALA A 187 -22.48 -18.15 6.49
CA ALA A 187 -22.84 -16.76 6.83
C ALA A 187 -24.35 -16.52 6.80
N ASN A 188 -25.09 -17.20 5.91
CA ASN A 188 -26.54 -17.11 5.77
C ASN A 188 -27.07 -18.41 5.14
N ASP A 189 -27.67 -19.26 5.97
CA ASP A 189 -28.20 -20.59 5.58
C ASP A 189 -29.45 -20.54 4.68
N SER A 190 -30.08 -19.38 4.58
CA SER A 190 -31.23 -19.12 3.71
C SER A 190 -30.83 -18.61 2.32
N ALA A 191 -29.56 -18.27 2.12
CA ALA A 191 -29.00 -17.88 0.83
C ALA A 191 -28.91 -19.10 -0.10
N ARG A 192 -29.05 -18.87 -1.40
CA ARG A 192 -28.87 -19.90 -2.43
C ARG A 192 -27.55 -19.62 -3.17
N THR A 193 -26.82 -20.64 -3.54
CA THR A 193 -25.62 -20.52 -4.35
C THR A 193 -25.87 -20.97 -5.78
N LEU A 194 -25.32 -20.22 -6.75
CA LEU A 194 -25.24 -20.55 -8.17
C LEU A 194 -23.78 -20.72 -8.53
N ALA A 195 -23.30 -21.95 -8.66
CA ALA A 195 -21.92 -22.23 -9.00
C ALA A 195 -21.72 -22.28 -10.53
N LEU A 196 -20.83 -21.42 -11.06
CA LEU A 196 -20.48 -21.34 -12.47
C LEU A 196 -18.95 -21.52 -12.64
N ASP A 197 -18.53 -21.86 -13.87
CA ASP A 197 -17.13 -22.17 -14.13
C ASP A 197 -16.19 -20.96 -14.03
N THR A 198 -16.73 -19.75 -14.28
CA THR A 198 -15.90 -18.52 -14.25
C THR A 198 -16.65 -17.36 -13.60
N TYR A 199 -15.91 -16.43 -13.00
CA TYR A 199 -16.50 -15.19 -12.50
C TYR A 199 -17.04 -14.28 -13.62
N ALA A 200 -16.50 -14.38 -14.85
CA ALA A 200 -17.08 -13.69 -16.00
C ALA A 200 -18.52 -14.17 -16.29
N SER A 201 -18.80 -15.47 -16.11
CA SER A 201 -20.15 -16.01 -16.20
C SER A 201 -21.04 -15.52 -15.05
N CYS A 202 -20.49 -15.33 -13.85
CA CYS A 202 -21.19 -14.74 -12.70
C CYS A 202 -21.62 -13.29 -12.97
N ILE A 203 -20.76 -12.47 -13.60
CA ILE A 203 -21.16 -11.11 -14.04
C ILE A 203 -22.34 -11.17 -15.00
N GLY A 204 -22.33 -12.09 -15.97
CA GLY A 204 -23.44 -12.30 -16.88
C GLY A 204 -24.74 -12.69 -16.14
N ALA A 205 -24.67 -13.60 -15.19
CA ALA A 205 -25.79 -14.03 -14.36
C ALA A 205 -26.35 -12.88 -13.50
N LEU A 206 -25.46 -12.05 -12.91
CA LEU A 206 -25.85 -10.87 -12.14
C LEU A 206 -26.58 -9.84 -13.01
N GLN A 207 -26.09 -9.56 -14.22
CA GLN A 207 -26.69 -8.61 -15.15
C GLN A 207 -28.05 -9.08 -15.66
N GLN A 208 -28.22 -10.41 -15.84
CA GLN A 208 -29.46 -11.01 -16.31
C GLN A 208 -30.47 -11.25 -15.17
N GLY A 209 -30.14 -10.96 -13.92
CA GLY A 209 -30.99 -11.20 -12.76
C GLY A 209 -31.12 -12.67 -12.37
N GLN A 210 -30.26 -13.55 -12.88
CA GLN A 210 -30.18 -14.96 -12.46
C GLN A 210 -29.44 -15.10 -11.13
N ALA A 211 -28.60 -14.13 -10.77
CA ALA A 211 -27.99 -13.98 -9.47
C ALA A 211 -28.29 -12.58 -8.93
N ASP A 212 -28.36 -12.46 -7.61
CA ASP A 212 -28.52 -11.20 -6.88
C ASP A 212 -27.17 -10.61 -6.47
N ALA A 213 -26.20 -11.48 -6.21
CA ALA A 213 -24.85 -11.12 -5.78
C ALA A 213 -23.80 -12.08 -6.36
N ILE A 214 -22.52 -11.69 -6.25
CA ILE A 214 -21.36 -12.54 -6.56
C ILE A 214 -20.51 -12.61 -5.30
N GLY A 215 -20.16 -13.81 -4.84
CA GLY A 215 -19.24 -14.07 -3.74
C GLY A 215 -17.84 -14.41 -4.26
N ALA A 216 -16.80 -13.70 -3.79
CA ALA A 216 -15.41 -13.99 -4.14
C ALA A 216 -14.44 -13.27 -3.17
N ASP A 217 -13.14 -13.60 -3.29
CA ASP A 217 -12.11 -12.79 -2.64
C ASP A 217 -12.07 -11.34 -3.15
N GLU A 218 -11.70 -10.40 -2.30
CA GLU A 218 -11.73 -8.96 -2.62
C GLU A 218 -10.93 -8.63 -3.89
N LEU A 219 -9.80 -9.30 -4.15
CA LEU A 219 -8.99 -9.02 -5.34
C LEU A 219 -9.73 -9.39 -6.63
N THR A 220 -10.40 -10.53 -6.62
CA THR A 220 -11.28 -10.95 -7.71
C THR A 220 -12.40 -9.95 -7.89
N LEU A 221 -13.07 -9.53 -6.80
CA LEU A 221 -14.16 -8.55 -6.86
C LEU A 221 -13.69 -7.19 -7.39
N TRP A 222 -12.49 -6.72 -7.04
CA TRP A 222 -11.94 -5.48 -7.61
C TRP A 222 -11.70 -5.60 -9.12
N GLY A 223 -11.27 -6.77 -9.57
CA GLY A 223 -11.14 -7.07 -10.99
C GLY A 223 -12.49 -7.04 -11.72
N LEU A 224 -13.53 -7.60 -11.12
CA LEU A 224 -14.91 -7.58 -11.66
C LEU A 224 -15.48 -6.17 -11.65
N LEU A 225 -15.28 -5.41 -10.57
CA LEU A 225 -15.68 -4.00 -10.47
C LEU A 225 -15.04 -3.11 -11.55
N ALA A 226 -13.80 -3.41 -11.92
CA ALA A 226 -13.12 -2.72 -13.01
C ALA A 226 -13.68 -3.09 -14.40
N GLN A 227 -14.19 -4.31 -14.56
CA GLN A 227 -14.83 -4.78 -15.80
C GLN A 227 -16.26 -4.29 -15.94
N ASP A 228 -17.02 -4.24 -14.82
CA ASP A 228 -18.39 -3.75 -14.79
C ASP A 228 -18.58 -2.64 -13.74
N PRO A 229 -18.45 -1.36 -14.15
CA PRO A 229 -18.64 -0.21 -13.26
C PRO A 229 -20.05 -0.07 -12.67
N ASN A 230 -21.03 -0.82 -13.19
CA ASN A 230 -22.41 -0.84 -12.67
C ASN A 230 -22.57 -1.81 -11.48
N THR A 231 -21.48 -2.17 -10.84
CA THR A 231 -21.46 -3.01 -9.64
C THR A 231 -20.85 -2.26 -8.45
N LYS A 232 -21.07 -2.77 -7.26
CA LYS A 232 -20.44 -2.31 -6.00
C LYS A 232 -20.20 -3.49 -5.07
N ILE A 233 -19.13 -3.42 -4.29
CA ILE A 233 -18.83 -4.37 -3.21
C ILE A 233 -19.54 -3.87 -1.97
N VAL A 234 -20.17 -4.77 -1.21
CA VAL A 234 -20.94 -4.44 -0.01
C VAL A 234 -20.62 -5.41 1.13
N GLY A 235 -20.99 -5.01 2.35
CA GLY A 235 -20.97 -5.84 3.54
C GLY A 235 -19.59 -6.10 4.15
N HIS A 236 -19.62 -6.81 5.26
CA HIS A 236 -18.42 -7.32 5.93
C HIS A 236 -17.89 -8.57 5.21
N PRO A 237 -16.63 -8.96 5.42
CA PRO A 237 -16.12 -10.20 4.83
C PRO A 237 -16.88 -11.43 5.32
N LEU A 238 -17.18 -12.37 4.40
CA LEU A 238 -17.63 -13.73 4.69
C LEU A 238 -16.60 -14.47 5.56
N VAL A 239 -15.34 -14.35 5.13
CA VAL A 239 -14.16 -14.85 5.84
C VAL A 239 -13.13 -13.74 5.83
N GLU A 240 -12.56 -13.43 6.99
CA GLU A 240 -11.49 -12.45 7.12
C GLU A 240 -10.12 -13.13 6.96
N GLU A 241 -9.29 -12.60 6.09
CA GLU A 241 -7.92 -13.02 5.89
C GLU A 241 -6.96 -11.90 6.30
N ARG A 242 -6.00 -12.21 7.18
CA ARG A 242 -5.02 -11.25 7.72
C ARG A 242 -3.65 -11.55 7.14
N TYR A 243 -3.00 -10.55 6.56
CA TYR A 243 -1.66 -10.67 6.01
C TYR A 243 -0.61 -10.08 6.95
N ALA A 244 0.48 -10.83 7.12
CA ALA A 244 1.64 -10.44 7.91
C ALA A 244 2.92 -10.41 7.07
N ILE A 245 3.90 -9.68 7.55
CA ILE A 245 5.28 -9.77 7.06
C ILE A 245 5.91 -11.00 7.68
N GLY A 246 6.38 -11.93 6.84
CA GLY A 246 7.11 -13.09 7.29
C GLY A 246 8.59 -12.79 7.51
N ALA A 247 9.16 -13.37 8.55
CA ALA A 247 10.59 -13.40 8.81
C ALA A 247 11.02 -14.80 9.24
N LYS A 248 12.29 -15.15 9.05
CA LYS A 248 12.82 -16.40 9.60
C LYS A 248 12.65 -16.40 11.11
N LYS A 249 12.29 -17.57 11.69
CA LYS A 249 12.16 -17.76 13.14
C LYS A 249 13.31 -17.10 13.89
N ASN A 250 12.95 -16.46 15.03
CA ASN A 250 13.91 -15.79 15.89
C ASN A 250 14.96 -16.77 16.42
N THR A 251 16.12 -16.70 15.82
CA THR A 251 17.33 -17.40 16.21
C THR A 251 18.34 -16.36 16.71
N SER A 252 19.45 -16.78 17.31
CA SER A 252 20.44 -15.85 17.86
C SER A 252 20.96 -14.81 16.85
N ASP A 253 20.94 -15.16 15.54
CA ASP A 253 21.31 -14.28 14.43
C ASP A 253 20.20 -13.34 13.96
N ARG A 254 18.96 -13.47 14.51
CA ARG A 254 17.78 -12.67 14.16
C ARG A 254 17.24 -11.83 15.32
N GLN A 255 18.05 -11.65 16.36
CA GLN A 255 17.64 -10.99 17.60
C GLN A 255 17.03 -9.61 17.36
N GLY A 256 15.87 -9.37 17.99
CA GLY A 256 15.19 -8.09 17.98
C GLY A 256 14.43 -7.77 16.68
N PHE A 257 14.45 -8.65 15.66
CA PHE A 257 13.89 -8.30 14.35
C PHE A 257 12.37 -8.27 14.35
N LEU A 258 11.69 -9.28 14.90
CA LEU A 258 10.22 -9.30 14.97
C LEU A 258 9.65 -8.14 15.80
N PRO A 259 10.14 -7.84 17.02
CA PRO A 259 9.74 -6.65 17.76
C PRO A 259 9.97 -5.35 17.00
N PHE A 260 11.08 -5.25 16.25
CA PHE A 260 11.33 -4.09 15.39
C PHE A 260 10.29 -3.98 14.28
N LEU A 261 9.98 -5.07 13.57
CA LEU A 261 8.95 -5.09 12.51
C LEU A 261 7.61 -4.61 13.04
N ASN A 262 7.17 -5.11 14.20
CA ASN A 262 5.89 -4.73 14.79
C ASN A 262 5.87 -3.26 15.25
N THR A 263 6.94 -2.80 15.90
CA THR A 263 7.06 -1.39 16.30
C THR A 263 7.07 -0.44 15.10
N TRP A 264 7.83 -0.79 14.06
CA TRP A 264 7.89 -0.04 12.82
C TRP A 264 6.53 0.00 12.11
N LEU A 265 5.85 -1.16 11.98
CA LEU A 265 4.54 -1.26 11.32
C LEU A 265 3.49 -0.42 12.06
N ALA A 266 3.44 -0.49 13.40
CA ALA A 266 2.57 0.35 14.21
C ALA A 266 2.88 1.85 14.05
N GLY A 267 4.15 2.22 13.88
CA GLY A 267 4.58 3.59 13.57
C GLY A 267 4.07 4.06 12.22
N LEU A 268 4.27 3.26 11.20
CA LEU A 268 3.86 3.51 9.80
C LEU A 268 2.33 3.62 9.64
N ILE A 269 1.57 2.86 10.44
CA ILE A 269 0.11 2.99 10.51
C ILE A 269 -0.27 4.33 11.16
N ARG A 270 0.34 4.65 12.29
CA ARG A 270 0.04 5.86 13.08
C ARG A 270 0.38 7.15 12.37
N ASP A 271 1.47 7.19 11.60
CA ASP A 271 1.89 8.39 10.86
C ASP A 271 1.17 8.59 9.52
N GLY A 272 0.26 7.66 9.17
CA GLY A 272 -0.56 7.73 7.96
C GLY A 272 0.13 7.20 6.70
N THR A 273 1.34 6.69 6.78
CA THR A 273 2.06 6.12 5.64
C THR A 273 1.30 4.94 5.04
N TRP A 274 0.73 4.05 5.87
CA TRP A 274 -0.12 2.96 5.40
C TRP A 274 -1.30 3.49 4.57
N SER A 275 -2.02 4.48 5.09
CA SER A 275 -3.20 5.06 4.41
C SER A 275 -2.81 5.70 3.07
N ARG A 276 -1.65 6.33 3.01
CA ARG A 276 -1.10 6.90 1.77
C ARG A 276 -0.79 5.80 0.74
N LEU A 277 -0.17 4.70 1.15
CA LEU A 277 0.12 3.56 0.26
C LEU A 277 -1.18 2.90 -0.22
N TYR A 278 -2.17 2.73 0.66
CA TYR A 278 -3.49 2.22 0.30
C TYR A 278 -4.16 3.13 -0.75
N ALA A 279 -4.21 4.42 -0.48
CA ALA A 279 -4.80 5.41 -1.40
C ALA A 279 -4.10 5.44 -2.77
N GLN A 280 -2.80 5.19 -2.81
CA GLN A 280 -2.01 5.18 -4.04
C GLN A 280 -2.25 3.93 -4.88
N HIS A 281 -2.32 2.74 -4.26
CA HIS A 281 -2.29 1.47 -4.96
C HIS A 281 -3.63 0.72 -4.99
N ILE A 282 -4.39 0.77 -3.90
CA ILE A 282 -5.57 -0.08 -3.70
C ILE A 282 -6.87 0.71 -3.94
N ALA A 283 -7.01 1.89 -3.35
CA ALA A 283 -8.23 2.68 -3.45
C ALA A 283 -8.71 2.97 -4.88
N PRO A 284 -7.84 3.18 -5.88
CA PRO A 284 -8.29 3.40 -7.26
C PRO A 284 -9.04 2.21 -7.85
N LEU A 285 -8.78 0.98 -7.36
CA LEU A 285 -9.42 -0.26 -7.80
C LEU A 285 -10.58 -0.65 -6.89
N SER A 286 -10.39 -0.60 -5.58
CA SER A 286 -11.42 -0.95 -4.60
C SER A 286 -12.57 0.06 -4.57
N LYS A 287 -12.29 1.31 -4.92
CA LYS A 287 -13.19 2.48 -4.76
C LYS A 287 -13.65 2.68 -3.31
N GLU A 288 -12.94 2.10 -2.36
CA GLU A 288 -13.23 2.15 -0.93
C GLU A 288 -12.12 2.86 -0.16
N THR A 289 -12.48 3.44 0.98
CA THR A 289 -11.54 3.86 2.00
C THR A 289 -11.45 2.76 3.05
N LYS A 290 -10.26 2.27 3.32
CA LYS A 290 -10.03 1.23 4.33
C LYS A 290 -9.26 1.79 5.51
N THR A 291 -9.71 1.46 6.71
CA THR A 291 -8.93 1.75 7.93
C THR A 291 -7.75 0.77 8.00
N ALA A 292 -6.60 1.27 8.43
CA ALA A 292 -5.45 0.42 8.68
C ALA A 292 -5.77 -0.61 9.79
N PRO A 293 -5.16 -1.79 9.75
CA PRO A 293 -5.36 -2.84 10.75
C PRO A 293 -5.02 -2.42 12.16
#